data_602695585d2a3f22f90fdf8df4bc8046
#
_entry.id   602695585d2a3f22f90fdf8df4bc8046
#
_cell.length_a   1.000
_cell.length_b   1.000
_cell.length_c   1.000
_cell.angle_alpha   90.00
_cell.angle_beta   90.00
_cell.angle_gamma   90.00
#
_symmetry.space_group_name_H-M   'P 1'
#
loop_
_entity.id
_entity.type
_entity.pdbx_description
1 polymer ?
#
loop_
_entity_poly.entity_id
_entity_poly.type
_entity_poly.pdbx_seq_one_letter_code
_entity_poly.pdbx_strand_id
1 'polypeptide(L)'
;ETAYTLTTLEANQNPNLTDAQRQQIEQNAKQQYIASIADKQLQAKLLQQDNIANLLSETEKLRKQGASQDEINALRRQYVSEDAVQRLSQLDAQEADFAKRVAKFGQVRQQILATSGNTPEAQRQIVEMQNRMFSPQEQLRLGSYIEK
;
A
#
# COMPACT_ATOMS: atom_id res chain seq x y z
N GLU A 1 5.44 -28.22 8.74
CA GLU A 1 6.38 -27.33 8.03
C GLU A 1 6.86 -27.96 6.73
N THR A 2 7.34 -29.20 6.75
CA THR A 2 7.86 -29.94 5.59
C THR A 2 6.80 -30.11 4.47
N ALA A 3 5.55 -30.46 4.83
CA ALA A 3 4.47 -30.65 3.84
C ALA A 3 4.11 -29.32 3.14
N TYR A 4 4.02 -28.22 3.87
CA TYR A 4 3.78 -26.90 3.32
C TYR A 4 4.88 -26.50 2.32
N THR A 5 6.15 -26.66 2.72
CA THR A 5 7.30 -26.31 1.90
C THR A 5 7.36 -27.16 0.61
N LEU A 6 7.05 -28.44 0.68
CA LEU A 6 7.02 -29.32 -0.50
C LEU A 6 5.89 -28.94 -1.46
N THR A 7 4.68 -28.70 -0.95
CA THR A 7 3.52 -28.32 -1.80
C THR A 7 3.77 -27.00 -2.52
N THR A 8 4.35 -26.00 -1.85
CA THR A 8 4.71 -24.72 -2.46
C THR A 8 5.82 -24.85 -3.51
N LEU A 9 6.82 -25.67 -3.22
CA LEU A 9 7.92 -25.91 -4.18
C LEU A 9 7.41 -26.61 -5.44
N GLU A 10 6.60 -27.66 -5.30
CA GLU A 10 6.01 -28.40 -6.42
C GLU A 10 5.10 -27.49 -7.28
N ALA A 11 4.28 -26.64 -6.65
CA ALA A 11 3.44 -25.70 -7.37
C ALA A 11 4.28 -24.66 -8.16
N ASN A 12 5.37 -24.15 -7.57
CA ASN A 12 6.24 -23.18 -8.23
C ASN A 12 7.06 -23.79 -9.37
N GLN A 13 7.40 -25.06 -9.29
CA GLN A 13 8.15 -25.77 -10.35
C GLN A 13 7.25 -26.31 -11.47
N ASN A 14 5.93 -26.31 -11.31
CA ASN A 14 5.02 -26.82 -12.33
C ASN A 14 4.73 -25.76 -13.41
N PRO A 15 5.23 -25.95 -14.66
CA PRO A 15 5.04 -25.00 -15.74
C PRO A 15 3.60 -24.92 -16.27
N ASN A 16 2.78 -25.92 -15.95
CA ASN A 16 1.39 -26.01 -16.43
C ASN A 16 0.39 -25.23 -15.54
N LEU A 17 0.83 -24.69 -14.41
CA LEU A 17 -0.01 -23.91 -13.52
C LEU A 17 0.06 -22.41 -13.88
N THR A 18 -1.09 -21.78 -13.90
CA THR A 18 -1.17 -20.30 -13.97
C THR A 18 -0.76 -19.69 -12.62
N ASP A 19 -0.38 -18.43 -12.62
CA ASP A 19 -0.03 -17.71 -11.39
C ASP A 19 -1.18 -17.71 -10.37
N ALA A 20 -2.43 -17.60 -10.85
CA ALA A 20 -3.61 -17.69 -9.99
C ALA A 20 -3.76 -19.08 -9.34
N GLN A 21 -3.48 -20.14 -10.08
CA GLN A 21 -3.52 -21.51 -9.56
C GLN A 21 -2.41 -21.75 -8.54
N ARG A 22 -1.20 -21.25 -8.79
CA ARG A 22 -0.08 -21.32 -7.82
C ARG A 22 -0.43 -20.61 -6.52
N GLN A 23 -0.95 -19.38 -6.61
CA GLN A 23 -1.39 -18.63 -5.43
C GLN A 23 -2.47 -19.35 -4.65
N GLN A 24 -3.44 -19.99 -5.32
CA GLN A 24 -4.50 -20.74 -4.65
C GLN A 24 -3.95 -21.97 -3.93
N ILE A 25 -3.00 -22.69 -4.54
CA ILE A 25 -2.35 -23.85 -3.91
C ILE A 25 -1.55 -23.42 -2.69
N GLU A 26 -0.79 -22.34 -2.81
CA GLU A 26 0.01 -21.77 -1.71
C GLU A 26 -0.87 -21.33 -0.53
N GLN A 27 -1.97 -20.62 -0.81
CA GLN A 27 -2.93 -20.22 0.22
C GLN A 27 -3.57 -21.41 0.93
N ASN A 28 -3.99 -22.43 0.18
CA ASN A 28 -4.57 -23.63 0.75
C ASN A 28 -3.57 -24.39 1.63
N ALA A 29 -2.34 -24.56 1.16
CA ALA A 29 -1.27 -25.23 1.90
C ALA A 29 -0.93 -24.45 3.20
N LYS A 30 -0.90 -23.13 3.14
CA LYS A 30 -0.67 -22.26 4.29
C LYS A 30 -1.80 -22.37 5.33
N GLN A 31 -3.06 -22.34 4.89
CA GLN A 31 -4.21 -22.53 5.79
C GLN A 31 -4.18 -23.89 6.48
N GLN A 32 -3.87 -24.97 5.75
CA GLN A 32 -3.74 -26.31 6.32
C GLN A 32 -2.60 -26.37 7.34
N TYR A 33 -1.46 -25.75 7.05
CA TYR A 33 -0.34 -25.67 7.98
C TYR A 33 -0.74 -24.93 9.27
N ILE A 34 -1.35 -23.75 9.16
CA ILE A 34 -1.81 -22.98 10.33
C ILE A 34 -2.84 -23.79 11.14
N ALA A 35 -3.77 -24.47 10.48
CA ALA A 35 -4.77 -25.31 11.14
C ALA A 35 -4.15 -26.50 11.90
N SER A 36 -2.98 -26.99 11.48
CA SER A 36 -2.26 -28.08 12.11
C SER A 36 -1.47 -27.69 13.38
N ILE A 37 -1.35 -26.38 13.68
CA ILE A 37 -0.60 -25.89 14.81
C ILE A 37 -1.35 -26.16 16.12
N ALA A 38 -0.72 -26.92 17.03
CA ALA A 38 -1.31 -27.30 18.32
C ALA A 38 -1.39 -26.14 19.32
N ASP A 39 -0.43 -25.21 19.26
CA ASP A 39 -0.43 -23.98 20.08
C ASP A 39 -1.47 -23.00 19.57
N LYS A 40 -2.56 -22.85 20.36
CA LYS A 40 -3.68 -21.98 19.98
C LYS A 40 -3.35 -20.49 19.94
N GLN A 41 -2.38 -20.03 20.75
CA GLN A 41 -1.95 -18.62 20.73
C GLN A 41 -1.13 -18.35 19.47
N LEU A 42 -0.20 -19.24 19.14
CA LEU A 42 0.59 -19.14 17.91
C LEU A 42 -0.32 -19.25 16.67
N GLN A 43 -1.27 -20.17 16.66
CA GLN A 43 -2.24 -20.33 15.59
C GLN A 43 -3.04 -19.05 15.35
N ALA A 44 -3.60 -18.45 16.41
CA ALA A 44 -4.36 -17.19 16.33
C ALA A 44 -3.52 -16.03 15.78
N LYS A 45 -2.26 -15.93 16.20
CA LYS A 45 -1.34 -14.89 15.75
C LYS A 45 -0.99 -15.02 14.27
N LEU A 46 -0.78 -16.24 13.79
CA LEU A 46 -0.50 -16.50 12.37
C LEU A 46 -1.72 -16.25 11.49
N LEU A 47 -2.92 -16.62 11.94
CA LEU A 47 -4.18 -16.29 11.25
C LEU A 47 -4.39 -14.79 11.13
N GLN A 48 -4.10 -14.03 12.18
CA GLN A 48 -4.20 -12.57 12.15
C GLN A 48 -3.22 -11.95 11.15
N GLN A 49 -1.97 -12.43 11.12
CA GLN A 49 -0.98 -11.96 10.15
C GLN A 49 -1.38 -12.29 8.71
N ASP A 50 -1.93 -13.47 8.47
CA ASP A 50 -2.41 -13.89 7.16
C ASP A 50 -3.57 -13.03 6.68
N ASN A 51 -4.53 -12.73 7.54
CA ASN A 51 -5.66 -11.85 7.25
C ASN A 51 -5.20 -10.43 6.87
N ILE A 52 -4.22 -9.88 7.57
CA ILE A 52 -3.65 -8.56 7.25
C ILE A 52 -2.97 -8.59 5.87
N ALA A 53 -2.16 -9.61 5.60
CA ALA A 53 -1.47 -9.75 4.31
C ALA A 53 -2.47 -9.87 3.15
N ASN A 54 -3.52 -10.66 3.33
CA ASN A 54 -4.59 -10.81 2.34
C ASN A 54 -5.34 -9.50 2.11
N LEU A 55 -5.70 -8.78 3.17
CA LEU A 55 -6.35 -7.47 3.08
C LEU A 55 -5.51 -6.47 2.28
N LEU A 56 -4.21 -6.39 2.55
CA LEU A 56 -3.30 -5.48 1.83
C LEU A 56 -3.21 -5.85 0.35
N SER A 57 -3.03 -7.13 0.03
CA SER A 57 -2.94 -7.62 -1.34
C SER A 57 -4.22 -7.36 -2.13
N GLU A 58 -5.38 -7.68 -1.56
CA GLU A 58 -6.67 -7.49 -2.21
C GLU A 58 -7.03 -6.01 -2.36
N THR A 59 -6.70 -5.18 -1.36
CA THR A 59 -6.86 -3.72 -1.46
C THR A 59 -6.04 -3.14 -2.61
N GLU A 60 -4.80 -3.60 -2.77
CA GLU A 60 -3.95 -3.14 -3.87
C GLU A 60 -4.49 -3.57 -5.23
N LYS A 61 -4.99 -4.80 -5.36
CA LYS A 61 -5.65 -5.29 -6.58
C LYS A 61 -6.86 -4.42 -6.94
N LEU A 62 -7.73 -4.12 -5.97
CA LEU A 62 -8.90 -3.25 -6.18
C LEU A 62 -8.48 -1.85 -6.62
N ARG A 63 -7.47 -1.26 -6.01
CA ARG A 63 -6.94 0.05 -6.42
C ARG A 63 -6.42 0.06 -7.86
N LYS A 64 -5.67 -0.98 -8.26
CA LYS A 64 -5.19 -1.13 -9.64
C LYS A 64 -6.33 -1.29 -10.64
N GLN A 65 -7.47 -1.83 -10.23
CA GLN A 65 -8.69 -1.96 -11.04
C GLN A 65 -9.54 -0.68 -11.07
N GLY A 66 -9.15 0.35 -10.34
CA GLY A 66 -9.88 1.61 -10.25
C GLY A 66 -11.12 1.55 -9.35
N ALA A 67 -11.15 0.62 -8.39
CA ALA A 67 -12.25 0.49 -7.45
C ALA A 67 -12.48 1.78 -6.64
N SER A 68 -13.73 2.06 -6.35
CA SER A 68 -14.15 3.18 -5.51
C SER A 68 -13.71 2.98 -4.05
N GLN A 69 -13.68 4.07 -3.28
CA GLN A 69 -13.41 4.00 -1.85
C GLN A 69 -14.45 3.14 -1.09
N ASP A 70 -15.70 3.14 -1.55
CA ASP A 70 -16.76 2.32 -0.93
C ASP A 70 -16.52 0.82 -1.16
N GLU A 71 -16.06 0.41 -2.33
CA GLU A 71 -15.69 -0.97 -2.62
C GLU A 71 -14.47 -1.41 -1.78
N ILE A 72 -13.46 -0.54 -1.64
CA ILE A 72 -12.31 -0.79 -0.76
C ILE A 72 -12.77 -0.91 0.70
N ASN A 73 -13.67 -0.06 1.16
CA ASN A 73 -14.18 -0.13 2.53
C ASN A 73 -15.06 -1.36 2.75
N ALA A 74 -15.83 -1.80 1.75
CA ALA A 74 -16.58 -3.04 1.80
C ALA A 74 -15.68 -4.27 1.98
N LEU A 75 -14.56 -4.32 1.24
CA LEU A 75 -13.53 -5.35 1.43
C LEU A 75 -12.93 -5.30 2.85
N ARG A 76 -12.56 -4.12 3.34
CA ARG A 76 -11.96 -3.92 4.66
C ARG A 76 -12.86 -4.44 5.79
N ARG A 77 -14.19 -4.24 5.69
CA ARG A 77 -15.16 -4.76 6.67
C ARG A 77 -15.16 -6.26 6.83
N GLN A 78 -14.66 -7.01 5.85
CA GLN A 78 -14.53 -8.45 5.94
C GLN A 78 -13.36 -8.89 6.83
N TYR A 79 -12.36 -8.03 7.03
CA TYR A 79 -11.11 -8.34 7.72
C TYR A 79 -10.92 -7.60 9.05
N VAL A 80 -11.48 -6.40 9.19
CA VAL A 80 -11.24 -5.53 10.34
C VAL A 80 -12.53 -4.87 10.83
N SER A 81 -12.50 -4.32 12.06
CA SER A 81 -13.63 -3.62 12.66
C SER A 81 -14.01 -2.34 11.92
N GLU A 82 -15.25 -1.86 12.08
CA GLU A 82 -15.71 -0.59 11.48
C GLU A 82 -14.85 0.60 11.90
N ASP A 83 -14.42 0.69 13.18
CA ASP A 83 -13.50 1.73 13.64
C ASP A 83 -12.16 1.70 12.90
N ALA A 84 -11.64 0.51 12.59
CA ALA A 84 -10.43 0.36 11.79
C ALA A 84 -10.66 0.75 10.32
N VAL A 85 -11.82 0.41 9.75
CA VAL A 85 -12.20 0.85 8.39
C VAL A 85 -12.24 2.37 8.30
N GLN A 86 -12.85 3.05 9.27
CA GLN A 86 -12.91 4.51 9.30
C GLN A 86 -11.52 5.15 9.39
N ARG A 87 -10.64 4.64 10.25
CA ARG A 87 -9.25 5.12 10.35
C ARG A 87 -8.47 4.93 9.07
N LEU A 88 -8.61 3.77 8.42
CA LEU A 88 -7.97 3.50 7.12
C LEU A 88 -8.51 4.42 6.02
N SER A 89 -9.82 4.70 6.02
CA SER A 89 -10.44 5.62 5.07
C SER A 89 -9.94 7.07 5.25
N GLN A 90 -9.76 7.50 6.50
CA GLN A 90 -9.17 8.81 6.80
C GLN A 90 -7.71 8.90 6.32
N LEU A 91 -6.92 7.84 6.53
CA LEU A 91 -5.56 7.77 6.02
C LEU A 91 -5.51 7.85 4.49
N ASP A 92 -6.40 7.12 3.80
CA ASP A 92 -6.49 7.19 2.34
C ASP A 92 -6.82 8.62 1.84
N ALA A 93 -7.73 9.30 2.53
CA ALA A 93 -8.08 10.69 2.21
C ALA A 93 -6.89 11.65 2.42
N GLN A 94 -6.14 11.48 3.51
CA GLN A 94 -4.93 12.28 3.79
C GLN A 94 -3.84 12.02 2.75
N GLU A 95 -3.60 10.77 2.36
CA GLU A 95 -2.63 10.42 1.33
C GLU A 95 -3.04 10.97 -0.05
N ALA A 96 -4.32 10.90 -0.40
CA ALA A 96 -4.83 11.47 -1.65
C ALA A 96 -4.69 13.01 -1.68
N ASP A 97 -4.96 13.69 -0.56
CA ASP A 97 -4.75 15.13 -0.43
C ASP A 97 -3.26 15.50 -0.55
N PHE A 98 -2.40 14.78 0.16
CA PHE A 98 -0.94 14.96 0.06
C PHE A 98 -0.46 14.78 -1.37
N ALA A 99 -0.87 13.72 -2.08
CA ALA A 99 -0.50 13.46 -3.47
C ALA A 99 -0.95 14.59 -4.41
N LYS A 100 -2.15 15.15 -4.23
CA LYS A 100 -2.64 16.31 -4.99
C LYS A 100 -1.76 17.55 -4.75
N ARG A 101 -1.40 17.82 -3.49
CA ARG A 101 -0.52 18.95 -3.13
C ARG A 101 0.87 18.77 -3.72
N VAL A 102 1.44 17.56 -3.69
CA VAL A 102 2.73 17.24 -4.32
C VAL A 102 2.69 17.48 -5.83
N ALA A 103 1.66 17.01 -6.52
CA ALA A 103 1.50 17.24 -7.96
C ALA A 103 1.41 18.74 -8.30
N LYS A 104 0.60 19.50 -7.54
CA LYS A 104 0.48 20.94 -7.71
C LYS A 104 1.81 21.67 -7.45
N PHE A 105 2.50 21.29 -6.39
CA PHE A 105 3.83 21.85 -6.06
C PHE A 105 4.82 21.58 -7.20
N GLY A 106 4.88 20.36 -7.72
CA GLY A 106 5.76 20.01 -8.85
C GLY A 106 5.47 20.84 -10.10
N GLN A 107 4.20 21.04 -10.45
CA GLN A 107 3.81 21.87 -11.59
C GLN A 107 4.26 23.34 -11.42
N VAL A 108 3.97 23.94 -10.26
CA VAL A 108 4.33 25.35 -10.00
C VAL A 108 5.85 25.51 -9.91
N ARG A 109 6.55 24.56 -9.29
CA ARG A 109 8.02 24.53 -9.26
C ARG A 109 8.62 24.55 -10.67
N GLN A 110 8.11 23.70 -11.57
CA GLN A 110 8.54 23.68 -12.97
C GLN A 110 8.28 24.99 -13.68
N GLN A 111 7.13 25.63 -13.46
CA GLN A 111 6.81 26.93 -14.04
C GLN A 111 7.77 28.03 -13.54
N ILE A 112 8.09 28.09 -12.24
CA ILE A 112 9.04 29.05 -11.68
C ILE A 112 10.41 28.85 -12.32
N LEU A 113 10.91 27.63 -12.40
CA LEU A 113 12.22 27.31 -12.99
C LEU A 113 12.26 27.60 -14.50
N ALA A 114 11.17 27.32 -15.23
CA ALA A 114 11.08 27.61 -16.66
C ALA A 114 11.10 29.13 -16.95
N THR A 115 10.49 29.94 -16.09
CA THR A 115 10.40 31.39 -16.26
C THR A 115 11.64 32.14 -15.76
N SER A 116 12.16 31.74 -14.60
CA SER A 116 13.21 32.48 -13.88
C SER A 116 14.55 31.74 -13.83
N GLY A 117 14.63 30.54 -14.39
CA GLY A 117 15.80 29.68 -14.27
C GLY A 117 16.06 29.25 -12.80
N ASN A 118 17.24 28.73 -12.55
CA ASN A 118 17.68 28.33 -11.21
C ASN A 118 18.35 29.51 -10.48
N THR A 119 17.60 30.60 -10.32
CA THR A 119 18.09 31.83 -9.63
C THR A 119 17.85 31.75 -8.12
N PRO A 120 18.59 32.48 -7.29
CA PRO A 120 18.37 32.58 -5.85
C PRO A 120 16.93 33.01 -5.51
N GLU A 121 16.34 33.89 -6.33
CA GLU A 121 14.96 34.35 -6.17
C GLU A 121 13.96 33.24 -6.44
N ALA A 122 14.15 32.49 -7.53
CA ALA A 122 13.33 31.33 -7.84
C ALA A 122 13.38 30.27 -6.71
N GLN A 123 14.56 30.01 -6.16
CA GLN A 123 14.74 29.09 -5.04
C GLN A 123 14.01 29.57 -3.78
N ARG A 124 14.07 30.86 -3.46
CA ARG A 124 13.29 31.41 -2.32
C ARG A 124 11.80 31.22 -2.50
N GLN A 125 11.27 31.52 -3.69
CA GLN A 125 9.83 31.32 -3.98
C GLN A 125 9.42 29.86 -3.84
N ILE A 126 10.25 28.90 -4.29
CA ILE A 126 10.00 27.47 -4.16
C ILE A 126 9.96 27.05 -2.68
N VAL A 127 10.94 27.49 -1.89
CA VAL A 127 11.01 27.18 -0.45
C VAL A 127 9.82 27.77 0.31
N GLU A 128 9.44 29.02 0.03
CA GLU A 128 8.27 29.65 0.65
C GLU A 128 6.97 28.91 0.30
N MET A 129 6.83 28.50 -0.94
CA MET A 129 5.68 27.70 -1.37
C MET A 129 5.67 26.33 -0.67
N GLN A 130 6.81 25.66 -0.58
CA GLN A 130 6.96 24.38 0.15
C GLN A 130 6.53 24.53 1.61
N ASN A 131 6.99 25.56 2.30
CA ASN A 131 6.65 25.84 3.70
C ASN A 131 5.15 26.14 3.90
N ARG A 132 4.49 26.73 2.91
CA ARG A 132 3.04 27.00 2.95
C ARG A 132 2.19 25.76 2.66
N MET A 133 2.66 24.88 1.78
CA MET A 133 1.88 23.74 1.30
C MET A 133 2.04 22.47 2.17
N PHE A 134 3.15 22.34 2.88
CA PHE A 134 3.52 21.13 3.57
C PHE A 134 3.97 21.40 5.01
N SER A 135 3.53 20.53 5.93
CA SER A 135 4.06 20.51 7.29
C SER A 135 5.52 20.07 7.32
N PRO A 136 6.29 20.34 8.39
CA PRO A 136 7.67 19.88 8.51
C PRO A 136 7.84 18.36 8.33
N GLN A 137 6.88 17.57 8.79
CA GLN A 137 6.88 16.12 8.63
C GLN A 137 6.62 15.69 7.18
N GLU A 138 5.70 16.36 6.50
CA GLU A 138 5.42 16.11 5.08
C GLU A 138 6.59 16.51 4.19
N GLN A 139 7.33 17.56 4.54
CA GLN A 139 8.53 18.00 3.81
C GLN A 139 9.62 16.91 3.80
N LEU A 140 9.77 16.14 4.87
CA LEU A 140 10.70 15.01 4.91
C LEU A 140 10.35 13.92 3.88
N ARG A 141 9.08 13.76 3.56
CA ARG A 141 8.58 12.82 2.55
C ARG A 141 8.70 13.36 1.12
N LEU A 142 8.70 14.68 1.00
CA LEU A 142 8.62 15.36 -0.31
C LEU A 142 9.79 15.01 -1.23
N GLY A 143 11.01 14.87 -0.70
CA GLY A 143 12.21 14.50 -1.45
C GLY A 143 12.04 13.22 -2.27
N SER A 144 11.41 12.18 -1.70
CA SER A 144 11.18 10.91 -2.40
C SER A 144 10.20 10.99 -3.59
N TYR A 145 9.43 12.08 -3.72
CA TYR A 145 8.45 12.30 -4.78
C TYR A 145 8.94 13.26 -5.89
N ILE A 146 9.93 14.09 -5.59
CA ILE A 146 10.39 15.17 -6.50
C ILE A 146 11.66 14.77 -7.24
N GLU A 147 12.46 13.85 -6.70
CA GLU A 147 13.72 13.38 -7.30
C GLU A 147 13.51 12.29 -8.39
N LYS A 148 12.30 12.00 -8.75
CA LYS A 148 11.93 11.11 -9.87
C LYS A 148 11.37 11.96 -10.99
#